data_322d0a526df8ff00ceb9308a25200cb0
#
_entry.id   322d0a526df8ff00ceb9308a25200cb0
#
_cell.length_a   1.000
_cell.length_b   1.000
_cell.length_c   1.000
_cell.angle_alpha   90.00
_cell.angle_beta   90.00
_cell.angle_gamma   90.00
#
_symmetry.space_group_name_H-M   'P 1'
#
loop_
_entity.id
_entity.type
_entity.pdbx_description
1 polymer ?
#
loop_
_entity_poly.entity_id
_entity_poly.type
_entity_poly.pdbx_seq_one_letter_code
_entity_poly.pdbx_strand_id
1 'polypeptide(L)'
;MSDDILTIEEVAKYLRVSERTVYDWAQKGEIPAGKIGTVWRFKKDEIEKWVNERLTCSVRSHQANPHVQVQNILSPDRIVLLDHATKHDALVALAETLSTAPQIKNRNELSIEILKREELMSTAIGRGIAIPHVRLSSVTDLVMAVGLCKHDIIDFHTIDDVPVRLLFMIAAAYNQHAYYLQTLSFFSTRLKNAELREGLLAAQTPMDAYKLLVSRE
;
A
#
# COMPACT_ATOMS: atom_id res chain seq x y z
N MET A 1 17.81 -14.30 31.55
CA MET A 1 16.91 -13.52 30.67
C MET A 1 15.69 -13.22 31.50
N SER A 2 15.52 -12.00 31.98
CA SER A 2 14.38 -11.67 32.81
C SER A 2 13.22 -11.34 31.89
N ASP A 3 12.20 -12.20 31.88
CA ASP A 3 10.92 -11.94 31.22
C ASP A 3 10.18 -10.88 32.04
N ASP A 4 10.59 -9.61 31.91
CA ASP A 4 9.96 -8.52 32.59
C ASP A 4 8.60 -8.23 31.95
N ILE A 5 7.54 -8.42 32.71
CA ILE A 5 6.17 -8.08 32.33
C ILE A 5 5.91 -6.65 32.73
N LEU A 6 5.62 -5.79 31.76
CA LEU A 6 5.33 -4.36 31.95
C LEU A 6 3.83 -4.10 32.08
N THR A 7 3.50 -3.06 32.83
CA THR A 7 2.16 -2.45 32.93
C THR A 7 1.96 -1.40 31.83
N ILE A 8 0.73 -0.89 31.68
CA ILE A 8 0.42 0.24 30.78
C ILE A 8 1.27 1.46 31.11
N GLU A 9 1.40 1.80 32.40
CA GLU A 9 2.16 2.95 32.88
C GLU A 9 3.65 2.83 32.54
N GLU A 10 4.24 1.65 32.75
CA GLU A 10 5.64 1.40 32.44
C GLU A 10 5.92 1.48 30.93
N VAL A 11 5.02 0.93 30.10
CA VAL A 11 5.11 1.06 28.63
C VAL A 11 4.93 2.51 28.18
N ALA A 12 3.97 3.24 28.77
CA ALA A 12 3.75 4.64 28.49
C ALA A 12 4.99 5.48 28.78
N LYS A 13 5.61 5.24 29.95
CA LYS A 13 6.86 5.90 30.37
C LYS A 13 8.04 5.53 29.46
N TYR A 14 8.17 4.26 29.09
CA TYR A 14 9.22 3.77 28.19
C TYR A 14 9.13 4.37 26.80
N LEU A 15 7.90 4.45 26.26
CA LEU A 15 7.63 5.00 24.92
C LEU A 15 7.46 6.52 24.90
N ARG A 16 7.42 7.19 26.07
CA ARG A 16 7.16 8.63 26.26
C ARG A 16 5.84 9.09 25.62
N VAL A 17 4.79 8.31 25.79
CA VAL A 17 3.42 8.60 25.36
C VAL A 17 2.46 8.56 26.55
N SER A 18 1.19 8.95 26.34
CA SER A 18 0.18 8.86 27.41
C SER A 18 -0.26 7.40 27.62
N GLU A 19 -0.66 7.04 28.85
CA GLU A 19 -1.24 5.74 29.17
C GLU A 19 -2.48 5.44 28.32
N ARG A 20 -3.28 6.47 28.04
CA ARG A 20 -4.43 6.37 27.17
C ARG A 20 -4.04 5.91 25.76
N THR A 21 -2.95 6.43 25.23
CA THR A 21 -2.42 6.02 23.91
C THR A 21 -2.05 4.54 23.91
N VAL A 22 -1.35 4.07 24.95
CA VAL A 22 -0.97 2.65 25.09
C VAL A 22 -2.20 1.77 25.25
N TYR A 23 -3.18 2.19 26.02
CA TYR A 23 -4.46 1.48 26.18
C TYR A 23 -5.20 1.35 24.86
N ASP A 24 -5.31 2.43 24.09
CA ASP A 24 -5.99 2.45 22.78
C ASP A 24 -5.28 1.54 21.78
N TRP A 25 -3.93 1.54 21.75
CA TRP A 25 -3.16 0.62 20.93
C TRP A 25 -3.33 -0.85 21.33
N ALA A 26 -3.35 -1.14 22.62
CA ALA A 26 -3.58 -2.50 23.13
C ALA A 26 -4.99 -3.00 22.78
N GLN A 27 -5.99 -2.12 22.88
CA GLN A 27 -7.37 -2.46 22.54
C GLN A 27 -7.57 -2.72 21.05
N LYS A 28 -6.84 -2.00 20.20
CA LYS A 28 -6.87 -2.16 18.73
C LYS A 28 -5.93 -3.26 18.22
N GLY A 29 -5.12 -3.86 19.09
CA GLY A 29 -4.11 -4.85 18.68
C GLY A 29 -2.93 -4.24 17.89
N GLU A 30 -2.67 -2.94 18.04
CA GLU A 30 -1.60 -2.21 17.36
C GLU A 30 -0.24 -2.33 18.07
N ILE A 31 -0.24 -2.78 19.32
CA ILE A 31 0.94 -3.05 20.15
C ILE A 31 0.87 -4.48 20.70
N PRO A 32 1.97 -5.24 20.79
CA PRO A 32 1.95 -6.58 21.37
C PRO A 32 1.58 -6.51 22.86
N ALA A 33 0.39 -7.04 23.18
CA ALA A 33 -0.18 -6.99 24.51
C ALA A 33 -1.04 -8.24 24.79
N GLY A 34 -1.07 -8.66 26.05
CA GLY A 34 -1.95 -9.72 26.54
C GLY A 34 -2.76 -9.25 27.75
N LYS A 35 -3.94 -9.83 27.97
CA LYS A 35 -4.71 -9.61 29.20
C LYS A 35 -4.39 -10.71 30.22
N ILE A 36 -4.03 -10.29 31.44
CA ILE A 36 -3.99 -11.20 32.60
C ILE A 36 -5.13 -10.75 33.52
N GLY A 37 -6.20 -11.54 33.55
CA GLY A 37 -7.46 -11.13 34.17
C GLY A 37 -8.11 -9.98 33.40
N THR A 38 -8.30 -8.83 34.06
CA THR A 38 -8.90 -7.63 33.47
C THR A 38 -7.89 -6.57 33.01
N VAL A 39 -6.60 -6.79 33.26
CA VAL A 39 -5.55 -5.79 33.05
C VAL A 39 -4.61 -6.17 31.90
N TRP A 40 -4.19 -5.16 31.12
CA TRP A 40 -3.22 -5.33 30.07
C TRP A 40 -1.81 -5.56 30.62
N ARG A 41 -1.08 -6.48 30.01
CA ARG A 41 0.33 -6.77 30.29
C ARG A 41 1.10 -6.88 28.99
N PHE A 42 2.37 -6.52 29.06
CA PHE A 42 3.26 -6.43 27.91
C PHE A 42 4.58 -7.13 28.25
N LYS A 43 5.11 -7.95 27.37
CA LYS A 43 6.46 -8.48 27.52
C LYS A 43 7.46 -7.44 27.03
N LYS A 44 8.47 -7.16 27.82
CA LYS A 44 9.45 -6.12 27.53
C LYS A 44 10.19 -6.39 26.22
N ASP A 45 10.61 -7.62 25.98
CA ASP A 45 11.29 -8.05 24.76
C ASP A 45 10.42 -7.86 23.51
N GLU A 46 9.12 -8.13 23.61
CA GLU A 46 8.16 -7.91 22.52
C GLU A 46 7.95 -6.41 22.26
N ILE A 47 7.91 -5.59 23.32
CA ILE A 47 7.84 -4.13 23.17
C ILE A 47 9.12 -3.56 22.56
N GLU A 48 10.29 -4.00 23.01
CA GLU A 48 11.57 -3.57 22.45
C GLU A 48 11.68 -3.95 20.95
N LYS A 49 11.27 -5.16 20.59
CA LYS A 49 11.22 -5.61 19.20
C LYS A 49 10.26 -4.76 18.37
N TRP A 50 9.06 -4.50 18.87
CA TRP A 50 8.04 -3.68 18.23
C TRP A 50 8.51 -2.22 18.04
N VAL A 51 9.19 -1.64 19.04
CA VAL A 51 9.81 -0.31 18.94
C VAL A 51 10.91 -0.31 17.90
N ASN A 52 11.81 -1.29 17.94
CA ASN A 52 12.91 -1.40 16.99
C ASN A 52 12.39 -1.57 15.55
N GLU A 53 11.37 -2.37 15.33
CA GLU A 53 10.74 -2.52 14.02
C GLU A 53 10.17 -1.19 13.52
N ARG A 54 9.54 -0.38 14.36
CA ARG A 54 8.98 0.93 13.99
C ARG A 54 10.02 2.03 13.85
N LEU A 55 11.03 2.07 14.71
CA LEU A 55 12.10 3.05 14.65
C LEU A 55 13.10 2.74 13.54
N THR A 56 13.40 1.46 13.27
CA THR A 56 14.28 1.06 12.18
C THR A 56 13.62 1.25 10.81
N CYS A 57 12.28 1.21 10.72
CA CYS A 57 11.58 1.63 9.50
C CYS A 57 11.85 3.10 9.14
N SER A 58 12.03 4.00 10.12
CA SER A 58 12.33 5.42 9.84
C SER A 58 13.79 5.69 9.51
N VAL A 59 14.73 4.82 9.93
CA VAL A 59 16.17 5.00 9.69
C VAL A 59 16.66 4.18 8.48
N ARG A 60 15.98 3.07 8.15
CA ARG A 60 16.30 2.24 6.98
C ARG A 60 15.75 2.79 5.66
N SER A 61 15.02 3.90 5.66
CA SER A 61 14.56 4.54 4.43
C SER A 61 15.69 5.16 3.58
N HIS A 62 16.95 5.08 4.02
CA HIS A 62 18.11 5.59 3.27
C HIS A 62 19.15 4.53 2.86
N GLN A 63 19.06 3.28 3.36
CA GLN A 63 19.96 2.20 2.89
C GLN A 63 19.30 0.83 3.06
N ALA A 64 19.12 0.12 1.96
CA ALA A 64 18.54 -1.19 1.75
C ALA A 64 17.01 -1.20 1.60
N ASN A 65 16.55 -1.07 0.36
CA ASN A 65 15.22 -1.48 -0.06
C ASN A 65 14.99 -2.93 0.36
N PRO A 66 14.05 -3.25 1.26
CA PRO A 66 13.48 -4.59 1.27
C PRO A 66 12.88 -4.75 -0.13
N HIS A 67 13.43 -5.67 -0.92
CA HIS A 67 13.07 -5.82 -2.32
C HIS A 67 11.57 -6.10 -2.42
N VAL A 68 10.78 -5.09 -2.83
CA VAL A 68 9.42 -5.34 -3.28
C VAL A 68 9.55 -6.26 -4.49
N GLN A 69 9.20 -7.52 -4.30
CA GLN A 69 9.18 -8.48 -5.38
C GLN A 69 7.85 -8.31 -6.12
N VAL A 70 7.89 -7.60 -7.25
CA VAL A 70 6.71 -7.27 -8.04
C VAL A 70 5.90 -8.53 -8.39
N GLN A 71 6.57 -9.65 -8.68
CA GLN A 71 5.94 -10.92 -8.98
C GLN A 71 5.07 -11.51 -7.84
N ASN A 72 5.30 -11.10 -6.59
CA ASN A 72 4.50 -11.57 -5.47
C ASN A 72 3.18 -10.80 -5.31
N ILE A 73 3.12 -9.58 -5.84
CA ILE A 73 1.97 -8.68 -5.68
C ILE A 73 1.20 -8.42 -6.98
N LEU A 74 1.81 -8.68 -8.12
CA LEU A 74 1.24 -8.47 -9.45
C LEU A 74 1.37 -9.74 -10.28
N SER A 75 0.31 -10.09 -11.01
CA SER A 75 0.34 -11.13 -12.05
C SER A 75 -0.13 -10.55 -13.39
N PRO A 76 0.22 -11.15 -14.54
CA PRO A 76 -0.14 -10.63 -15.86
C PRO A 76 -1.65 -10.44 -16.07
N ASP A 77 -2.49 -11.28 -15.47
CA ASP A 77 -3.96 -11.22 -15.52
C ASP A 77 -4.54 -9.99 -14.79
N ARG A 78 -3.75 -9.31 -13.97
CA ARG A 78 -4.10 -8.05 -13.32
C ARG A 78 -3.47 -6.81 -13.96
N ILE A 79 -3.03 -6.96 -15.21
CA ILE A 79 -2.64 -5.82 -16.05
C ILE A 79 -3.67 -5.72 -17.17
N VAL A 80 -4.25 -4.54 -17.35
CA VAL A 80 -5.34 -4.33 -18.30
C VAL A 80 -5.11 -3.09 -19.16
N LEU A 81 -5.42 -3.21 -20.46
CA LEU A 81 -5.47 -2.09 -21.38
C LEU A 81 -6.85 -1.43 -21.23
N LEU A 82 -6.90 -0.25 -20.63
CA LEU A 82 -8.14 0.47 -20.36
C LEU A 82 -8.51 1.35 -21.53
N ASP A 83 -9.75 1.21 -22.00
CA ASP A 83 -10.34 2.01 -23.08
C ASP A 83 -11.42 2.96 -22.50
N HIS A 84 -11.04 3.67 -21.43
CA HIS A 84 -11.89 4.60 -20.68
C HIS A 84 -11.29 6.00 -20.73
N ALA A 85 -12.13 7.01 -20.89
CA ALA A 85 -11.72 8.42 -20.97
C ALA A 85 -11.95 9.18 -19.66
N THR A 86 -12.65 8.60 -18.66
CA THR A 86 -12.93 9.24 -17.38
C THR A 86 -12.18 8.54 -16.24
N LYS A 87 -11.81 9.33 -15.23
CA LYS A 87 -11.19 8.82 -13.99
C LYS A 87 -12.07 7.77 -13.32
N HIS A 88 -13.37 8.08 -13.19
CA HIS A 88 -14.30 7.18 -12.51
C HIS A 88 -14.36 5.82 -13.18
N ASP A 89 -14.58 5.76 -14.50
CA ASP A 89 -14.71 4.49 -15.22
C ASP A 89 -13.40 3.69 -15.22
N ALA A 90 -12.26 4.37 -15.36
CA ALA A 90 -10.96 3.75 -15.29
C ALA A 90 -10.67 3.15 -13.90
N LEU A 91 -11.04 3.86 -12.82
CA LEU A 91 -10.88 3.35 -11.45
C LEU A 91 -11.79 2.16 -11.17
N VAL A 92 -13.06 2.21 -11.63
CA VAL A 92 -14.01 1.10 -11.46
C VAL A 92 -13.51 -0.14 -12.21
N ALA A 93 -13.15 -0.02 -13.49
CA ALA A 93 -12.65 -1.13 -14.29
C ALA A 93 -11.36 -1.75 -13.69
N LEU A 94 -10.46 -0.90 -13.18
CA LEU A 94 -9.24 -1.38 -12.55
C LEU A 94 -9.51 -2.04 -11.19
N ALA A 95 -10.47 -1.55 -10.41
CA ALA A 95 -10.91 -2.17 -9.15
C ALA A 95 -11.59 -3.53 -9.39
N GLU A 96 -12.37 -3.67 -10.46
CA GLU A 96 -12.91 -4.96 -10.88
C GLU A 96 -11.78 -5.95 -11.21
N THR A 97 -10.78 -5.51 -11.98
CA THR A 97 -9.59 -6.31 -12.29
C THR A 97 -8.85 -6.72 -11.00
N LEU A 98 -8.61 -5.78 -10.09
CA LEU A 98 -7.95 -6.07 -8.81
C LEU A 98 -8.76 -7.05 -7.95
N SER A 99 -10.08 -6.97 -8.02
CA SER A 99 -11.01 -7.81 -7.24
C SER A 99 -11.00 -9.29 -7.66
N THR A 100 -10.36 -9.64 -8.79
CA THR A 100 -10.16 -11.04 -9.19
C THR A 100 -9.11 -11.74 -8.33
N ALA A 101 -8.28 -10.98 -7.63
CA ALA A 101 -7.24 -11.52 -6.76
C ALA A 101 -7.86 -12.25 -5.55
N PRO A 102 -7.37 -13.45 -5.19
CA PRO A 102 -7.90 -14.24 -4.07
C PRO A 102 -7.72 -13.54 -2.71
N GLN A 103 -6.83 -12.54 -2.63
CA GLN A 103 -6.60 -11.72 -1.46
C GLN A 103 -7.77 -10.78 -1.15
N ILE A 104 -8.60 -10.43 -2.13
CA ILE A 104 -9.74 -9.53 -1.99
C ILE A 104 -10.99 -10.33 -1.61
N LYS A 105 -11.47 -10.15 -0.37
CA LYS A 105 -12.65 -10.88 0.15
C LYS A 105 -13.95 -10.13 -0.06
N ASN A 106 -13.89 -8.80 -0.23
CA ASN A 106 -15.06 -7.96 -0.44
C ASN A 106 -14.82 -6.97 -1.60
N ARG A 107 -15.33 -7.33 -2.78
CA ARG A 107 -15.17 -6.55 -4.02
C ARG A 107 -15.87 -5.19 -3.95
N ASN A 108 -17.08 -5.16 -3.36
CA ASN A 108 -17.85 -3.93 -3.25
C ASN A 108 -17.17 -2.91 -2.33
N GLU A 109 -16.63 -3.37 -1.20
CA GLU A 109 -15.88 -2.52 -0.28
C GLU A 109 -14.64 -1.94 -0.96
N LEU A 110 -13.89 -2.77 -1.72
CA LEU A 110 -12.73 -2.30 -2.46
C LEU A 110 -13.07 -1.15 -3.40
N SER A 111 -14.09 -1.31 -4.24
CA SER A 111 -14.49 -0.29 -5.22
C SER A 111 -14.94 1.00 -4.53
N ILE A 112 -15.76 0.89 -3.49
CA ILE A 112 -16.24 2.05 -2.73
C ILE A 112 -15.08 2.81 -2.07
N GLU A 113 -14.18 2.10 -1.41
CA GLU A 113 -13.10 2.74 -0.65
C GLU A 113 -11.99 3.30 -1.56
N ILE A 114 -11.74 2.72 -2.73
CA ILE A 114 -10.85 3.31 -3.76
C ILE A 114 -11.41 4.64 -4.26
N LEU A 115 -12.70 4.68 -4.62
CA LEU A 115 -13.34 5.92 -5.10
C LEU A 115 -13.35 6.99 -4.01
N LYS A 116 -13.76 6.67 -2.80
CA LYS A 116 -13.71 7.60 -1.66
C LYS A 116 -12.29 8.13 -1.40
N ARG A 117 -11.27 7.25 -1.49
CA ARG A 117 -9.88 7.65 -1.28
C ARG A 117 -9.42 8.66 -2.32
N GLU A 118 -9.81 8.47 -3.57
CA GLU A 118 -9.48 9.38 -4.66
C GLU A 118 -10.22 10.72 -4.55
N GLU A 119 -11.48 10.72 -4.08
CA GLU A 119 -12.26 11.93 -3.83
C GLU A 119 -11.65 12.82 -2.74
N LEU A 120 -11.07 12.22 -1.68
CA LEU A 120 -10.44 12.95 -0.59
C LEU A 120 -9.18 13.71 -1.05
N MET A 121 -8.39 13.10 -1.90
CA MET A 121 -7.15 13.67 -2.43
C MET A 121 -6.70 12.84 -3.63
N SER A 122 -6.39 13.50 -4.73
CA SER A 122 -5.91 12.84 -5.95
C SER A 122 -4.66 11.98 -5.65
N THR A 123 -4.67 10.78 -6.18
CA THR A 123 -3.54 9.86 -6.12
C THR A 123 -2.56 10.02 -7.28
N ALA A 124 -2.77 11.02 -8.14
CA ALA A 124 -1.86 11.35 -9.22
C ALA A 124 -0.54 11.92 -8.67
N ILE A 125 0.56 11.38 -9.13
CA ILE A 125 1.92 11.75 -8.69
C ILE A 125 2.69 12.53 -9.77
N GLY A 126 1.98 12.98 -10.82
CA GLY A 126 2.56 13.62 -11.99
C GLY A 126 3.08 12.62 -13.03
N ARG A 127 3.60 13.14 -14.14
CA ARG A 127 4.18 12.38 -15.25
C ARG A 127 3.22 11.37 -15.90
N GLY A 128 1.93 11.67 -15.84
CA GLY A 128 0.89 10.80 -16.37
C GLY A 128 0.61 9.54 -15.53
N ILE A 129 0.93 9.57 -14.24
CA ILE A 129 0.80 8.41 -13.34
C ILE A 129 -0.15 8.74 -12.19
N ALA A 130 -1.04 7.79 -11.86
CA ALA A 130 -1.75 7.76 -10.59
C ALA A 130 -1.54 6.41 -9.87
N ILE A 131 -1.49 6.45 -8.54
CA ILE A 131 -1.35 5.27 -7.68
C ILE A 131 -2.54 5.20 -6.70
N PRO A 132 -3.75 4.81 -7.16
CA PRO A 132 -4.88 4.58 -6.27
C PRO A 132 -4.56 3.49 -5.26
N HIS A 133 -4.82 3.73 -3.95
CA HIS A 133 -4.38 2.80 -2.94
C HIS A 133 -5.26 2.82 -1.69
N VAL A 134 -5.51 1.63 -1.12
CA VAL A 134 -6.29 1.46 0.13
C VAL A 134 -5.72 0.37 1.03
N ARG A 135 -6.06 0.44 2.32
CA ARG A 135 -5.87 -0.66 3.27
C ARG A 135 -7.21 -1.05 3.88
N LEU A 136 -7.55 -2.33 3.77
CA LEU A 136 -8.85 -2.85 4.19
C LEU A 136 -8.69 -4.11 5.05
N SER A 137 -9.61 -4.31 5.97
CA SER A 137 -9.67 -5.54 6.77
C SER A 137 -10.13 -6.74 5.95
N SER A 138 -10.84 -6.51 4.84
CA SER A 138 -11.27 -7.53 3.88
C SER A 138 -10.19 -7.94 2.87
N VAL A 139 -9.00 -7.34 2.96
CA VAL A 139 -7.83 -7.72 2.16
C VAL A 139 -6.89 -8.56 3.04
N THR A 140 -6.49 -9.74 2.57
CA THR A 140 -5.67 -10.67 3.34
C THR A 140 -4.17 -10.50 3.13
N ASP A 141 -3.76 -9.95 1.98
CA ASP A 141 -2.35 -9.69 1.64
C ASP A 141 -2.28 -8.58 0.59
N LEU A 142 -1.11 -7.92 0.49
CA LEU A 142 -0.88 -6.85 -0.47
C LEU A 142 -0.96 -7.38 -1.90
N VAL A 143 -1.74 -6.70 -2.72
CA VAL A 143 -1.98 -7.05 -4.12
C VAL A 143 -2.10 -5.80 -4.97
N MET A 144 -1.73 -5.92 -6.26
CA MET A 144 -1.72 -4.82 -7.20
C MET A 144 -2.38 -5.20 -8.53
N ALA A 145 -3.01 -4.19 -9.15
CA ALA A 145 -3.41 -4.21 -10.55
C ALA A 145 -2.85 -2.98 -11.29
N VAL A 146 -2.60 -3.12 -12.59
CA VAL A 146 -2.06 -2.04 -13.43
C VAL A 146 -2.98 -1.80 -14.60
N GLY A 147 -3.36 -0.53 -14.79
CA GLY A 147 -4.13 -0.04 -15.93
C GLY A 147 -3.25 0.78 -16.86
N LEU A 148 -3.21 0.38 -18.13
CA LEU A 148 -2.57 1.13 -19.21
C LEU A 148 -3.68 1.77 -20.03
N CYS A 149 -3.84 3.10 -19.91
CA CYS A 149 -4.95 3.82 -20.54
C CYS A 149 -4.60 4.14 -22.01
N LYS A 150 -5.48 3.77 -22.94
CA LYS A 150 -5.35 4.12 -24.35
C LYS A 150 -5.56 5.60 -24.58
N HIS A 151 -6.41 6.23 -23.78
CA HIS A 151 -6.75 7.64 -23.83
C HIS A 151 -6.20 8.41 -22.64
N ASP A 152 -5.99 9.68 -22.82
CA ASP A 152 -5.64 10.62 -21.78
C ASP A 152 -6.81 10.81 -20.80
N ILE A 153 -6.61 10.54 -19.52
CA ILE A 153 -7.59 10.81 -18.46
C ILE A 153 -7.28 12.18 -17.87
N ILE A 154 -8.06 13.17 -18.26
CA ILE A 154 -7.82 14.59 -17.95
C ILE A 154 -8.47 15.06 -16.65
N ASP A 155 -9.37 14.27 -16.07
CA ASP A 155 -10.15 14.61 -14.87
C ASP A 155 -9.50 14.18 -13.55
N PHE A 156 -8.22 13.71 -13.59
CA PHE A 156 -7.38 13.67 -12.42
C PHE A 156 -6.83 15.04 -12.07
N HIS A 157 -6.80 15.40 -10.79
CA HIS A 157 -6.03 16.56 -10.33
C HIS A 157 -4.57 16.16 -10.27
N THR A 158 -3.79 16.61 -11.26
CA THR A 158 -2.35 16.33 -11.37
C THR A 158 -1.52 17.54 -10.90
N ILE A 159 -0.29 17.31 -10.48
CA ILE A 159 0.62 18.35 -9.98
C ILE A 159 1.39 19.05 -11.10
N ASP A 160 1.36 18.52 -12.32
CA ASP A 160 2.13 18.95 -13.49
C ASP A 160 1.30 19.11 -14.76
N ASP A 161 -0.03 19.09 -14.63
CA ASP A 161 -1.02 19.18 -15.71
C ASP A 161 -0.89 18.11 -16.80
N VAL A 162 -0.11 17.05 -16.55
CA VAL A 162 0.02 15.92 -17.48
C VAL A 162 -1.13 14.95 -17.27
N PRO A 163 -1.93 14.63 -18.32
CA PRO A 163 -3.02 13.67 -18.20
C PRO A 163 -2.55 12.28 -17.76
N VAL A 164 -3.37 11.60 -16.95
CA VAL A 164 -3.03 10.26 -16.46
C VAL A 164 -3.25 9.21 -17.54
N ARG A 165 -2.24 8.37 -17.74
CA ARG A 165 -2.27 7.22 -18.65
C ARG A 165 -1.82 5.92 -18.01
N LEU A 166 -1.19 5.98 -16.85
CA LEU A 166 -0.70 4.82 -16.11
C LEU A 166 -1.33 4.80 -14.72
N LEU A 167 -2.05 3.72 -14.41
CA LEU A 167 -2.72 3.50 -13.13
C LEU A 167 -2.10 2.30 -12.42
N PHE A 168 -1.64 2.49 -11.17
CA PHE A 168 -1.09 1.43 -10.32
C PHE A 168 -1.94 1.30 -9.08
N MET A 169 -2.96 0.45 -9.11
CA MET A 169 -3.88 0.28 -7.97
C MET A 169 -3.35 -0.75 -6.98
N ILE A 170 -3.27 -0.37 -5.71
CA ILE A 170 -2.74 -1.20 -4.63
C ILE A 170 -3.77 -1.35 -3.52
N ALA A 171 -4.03 -2.61 -3.14
CA ALA A 171 -4.79 -2.92 -1.93
C ALA A 171 -3.91 -3.74 -0.97
N ALA A 172 -3.99 -3.44 0.32
CA ALA A 172 -3.22 -4.13 1.34
C ALA A 172 -4.08 -4.48 2.56
N ALA A 173 -3.67 -5.50 3.30
CA ALA A 173 -4.27 -5.82 4.58
C ALA A 173 -4.00 -4.69 5.59
N TYR A 174 -4.92 -4.49 6.52
CA TYR A 174 -4.87 -3.38 7.48
C TYR A 174 -3.60 -3.42 8.36
N ASN A 175 -3.09 -4.62 8.64
CA ASN A 175 -1.87 -4.84 9.44
C ASN A 175 -0.55 -4.76 8.64
N GLN A 176 -0.60 -4.53 7.31
CA GLN A 176 0.59 -4.46 6.45
C GLN A 176 1.08 -3.03 6.19
N HIS A 177 0.96 -2.13 7.17
CA HIS A 177 1.27 -0.71 6.98
C HIS A 177 2.68 -0.44 6.45
N ALA A 178 3.70 -1.10 7.01
CA ALA A 178 5.08 -0.89 6.60
C ALA A 178 5.33 -1.35 5.15
N TYR A 179 4.87 -2.56 4.80
CA TYR A 179 5.04 -3.12 3.45
C TYR A 179 4.25 -2.33 2.40
N TYR A 180 3.07 -1.86 2.76
CA TYR A 180 2.26 -0.97 1.94
C TYR A 180 2.99 0.35 1.61
N LEU A 181 3.54 1.05 2.61
CA LEU A 181 4.31 2.28 2.38
C LEU A 181 5.58 2.04 1.57
N GLN A 182 6.27 0.92 1.80
CA GLN A 182 7.43 0.51 1.02
C GLN A 182 7.07 0.30 -0.45
N THR A 183 5.94 -0.35 -0.71
CA THR A 183 5.44 -0.60 -2.07
C THR A 183 5.09 0.71 -2.78
N LEU A 184 4.40 1.64 -2.11
CA LEU A 184 4.11 2.96 -2.66
C LEU A 184 5.40 3.73 -3.00
N SER A 185 6.37 3.75 -2.08
CA SER A 185 7.67 4.40 -2.28
C SER A 185 8.46 3.77 -3.43
N PHE A 186 8.46 2.44 -3.51
CA PHE A 186 9.12 1.69 -4.58
C PHE A 186 8.57 2.08 -5.96
N PHE A 187 7.26 2.03 -6.15
CA PHE A 187 6.65 2.39 -7.45
C PHE A 187 6.79 3.87 -7.74
N SER A 188 6.58 4.76 -6.77
CA SER A 188 6.79 6.21 -6.96
C SER A 188 8.21 6.53 -7.40
N THR A 189 9.21 5.80 -6.92
CA THR A 189 10.61 5.99 -7.31
C THR A 189 10.89 5.36 -8.67
N ARG A 190 10.50 4.12 -8.89
CA ARG A 190 10.78 3.38 -10.13
C ARG A 190 10.12 4.02 -11.35
N LEU A 191 8.91 4.54 -11.18
CA LEU A 191 8.17 5.22 -12.24
C LEU A 191 8.69 6.63 -12.58
N LYS A 192 9.76 7.11 -11.90
CA LYS A 192 10.52 8.29 -12.34
C LYS A 192 11.34 8.02 -13.61
N ASN A 193 11.70 6.75 -13.87
CA ASN A 193 12.40 6.35 -15.09
C ASN A 193 11.49 6.58 -16.31
N ALA A 194 11.95 7.39 -17.27
CA ALA A 194 11.17 7.74 -18.46
C ALA A 194 11.05 6.55 -19.42
N GLU A 195 12.14 5.78 -19.62
CA GLU A 195 12.17 4.62 -20.51
C GLU A 195 11.16 3.55 -20.05
N LEU A 196 11.05 3.32 -18.72
CA LEU A 196 10.04 2.40 -18.20
C LEU A 196 8.62 2.88 -18.52
N ARG A 197 8.33 4.18 -18.31
CA ARG A 197 7.00 4.71 -18.62
C ARG A 197 6.66 4.62 -20.09
N GLU A 198 7.59 4.99 -20.97
CA GLU A 198 7.44 4.89 -22.43
C GLU A 198 7.24 3.44 -22.87
N GLY A 199 8.04 2.52 -22.32
CA GLY A 199 7.88 1.09 -22.56
C GLY A 199 6.51 0.56 -22.13
N LEU A 200 6.01 0.98 -20.97
CA LEU A 200 4.67 0.60 -20.48
C LEU A 200 3.56 1.15 -21.39
N LEU A 201 3.68 2.40 -21.84
CA LEU A 201 2.72 3.04 -22.75
C LEU A 201 2.75 2.41 -24.15
N ALA A 202 3.89 1.85 -24.56
CA ALA A 202 4.06 1.15 -25.85
C ALA A 202 3.67 -0.34 -25.78
N ALA A 203 3.45 -0.89 -24.58
CA ALA A 203 3.11 -2.30 -24.40
C ALA A 203 1.77 -2.64 -25.09
N GLN A 204 1.79 -3.66 -25.93
CA GLN A 204 0.62 -4.12 -26.69
C GLN A 204 -0.15 -5.22 -25.95
N THR A 205 0.51 -5.90 -25.00
CA THR A 205 -0.09 -6.98 -24.22
C THR A 205 0.18 -6.82 -22.73
N PRO A 206 -0.69 -7.34 -21.85
CA PRO A 206 -0.43 -7.40 -20.41
C PRO A 206 0.90 -8.06 -20.06
N MET A 207 1.31 -9.08 -20.82
CA MET A 207 2.55 -9.80 -20.61
C MET A 207 3.79 -8.94 -20.90
N ASP A 208 3.75 -8.06 -21.91
CA ASP A 208 4.86 -7.16 -22.22
C ASP A 208 5.05 -6.15 -21.09
N ALA A 209 3.97 -5.55 -20.62
CA ALA A 209 4.01 -4.64 -19.46
C ALA A 209 4.49 -5.36 -18.18
N TYR A 210 4.04 -6.60 -17.96
CA TYR A 210 4.49 -7.41 -16.83
C TYR A 210 6.00 -7.63 -16.85
N LYS A 211 6.57 -8.02 -17.99
CA LYS A 211 8.02 -8.22 -18.14
C LYS A 211 8.81 -6.96 -17.80
N LEU A 212 8.35 -5.78 -18.24
CA LEU A 212 8.97 -4.50 -17.91
C LEU A 212 8.91 -4.20 -16.41
N LEU A 213 7.79 -4.52 -15.75
CA LEU A 213 7.61 -4.29 -14.32
C LEU A 213 8.38 -5.26 -13.43
N VAL A 214 8.65 -6.47 -13.88
CA VAL A 214 9.37 -7.52 -13.13
C VAL A 214 10.86 -7.51 -13.42
N SER A 215 11.31 -7.01 -14.58
CA SER A 215 12.73 -6.91 -14.90
C SER A 215 13.46 -6.10 -13.83
N ARG A 216 14.56 -6.65 -13.33
CA ARG A 216 15.51 -5.90 -12.49
C ARG A 216 16.36 -5.02 -13.41
N GLU A 217 16.48 -3.75 -13.07
CA GLU A 217 17.56 -2.92 -13.60
C GLU A 217 18.89 -3.42 -13.10
#